data_9d76f9d20ae6e79c05c18c35c3e1d5e3
#
_entry.id   9d76f9d20ae6e79c05c18c35c3e1d5e3
#
_cell.length_a   1.000
_cell.length_b   1.000
_cell.length_c   1.000
_cell.angle_alpha   90.00
_cell.angle_beta   90.00
_cell.angle_gamma   90.00
#
_symmetry.space_group_name_H-M   'P 1'
#
loop_
_entity.id
_entity.type
_entity.pdbx_description
1 polymer ?
#
loop_
_entity_poly.entity_id
_entity_poly.type
_entity_poly.pdbx_seq_one_letter_code
_entity_poly.pdbx_strand_id
1 'polypeptide(L)'
;MNSFTPEQIMKTGTIPAVDGNGIQLYDSDGNKYYDLNEISNVLGQKNQHFTQRMTDKLNDLVGGKIADSPEKVKLYQYLSETTGNRYNYIHLTSSGSEASEWAVRMALKMTGRNEVLAFWNSIHGRTYLSASMSGMPRRKQGYAPSAPGVLYGIYPDCMHCPFEKSCENCDFFCLKFLDKKMKYESSQEIGAVIVEAYQGSGIIVPPKGWLKALQDWAHSQGALFILDEIQSGMGRTGKMYCFEEEGLDPDILLLGKALGNGFHIGAALFKQLPDSFYHPALIGGAGDTEFAYAAGCAVFEELLEHGLLEHIANVSEYLKESLNAFKNQHEQIKHICCKGLAVSIEFHDQTIFEIVQKQMKESGLITGSAENNKIILRPPYVIKKEDIDEVMKILDRIFSNI
;
A
#
# COMPACT_ATOMS: atom_id res chain seq x y z
N MET A 1 -35.14 -20.62 7.34
CA MET A 1 -33.82 -20.03 7.22
C MET A 1 -33.98 -18.54 7.54
N ASN A 2 -33.39 -18.08 8.63
CA ASN A 2 -33.39 -16.63 8.92
C ASN A 2 -32.52 -15.97 7.85
N SER A 3 -33.14 -15.24 6.92
CA SER A 3 -32.40 -14.39 5.97
C SER A 3 -31.72 -13.29 6.78
N PHE A 4 -30.40 -13.12 6.62
CA PHE A 4 -29.70 -11.96 7.13
C PHE A 4 -30.36 -10.72 6.53
N THR A 5 -30.75 -9.78 7.38
CA THR A 5 -31.26 -8.49 6.87
C THR A 5 -30.07 -7.63 6.39
N PRO A 6 -30.27 -6.72 5.41
CA PRO A 6 -29.22 -5.79 4.97
C PRO A 6 -28.61 -4.95 6.10
N GLU A 7 -29.33 -4.75 7.19
CA GLU A 7 -28.88 -4.02 8.37
C GLU A 7 -27.89 -4.80 9.23
N GLN A 8 -27.87 -6.15 9.09
CA GLN A 8 -26.89 -7.03 9.76
C GLN A 8 -25.58 -7.16 9.00
N ILE A 9 -25.54 -6.72 7.74
CA ILE A 9 -24.31 -6.59 6.96
C ILE A 9 -23.72 -5.23 7.31
N MET A 10 -22.46 -5.22 7.76
CA MET A 10 -21.78 -3.95 8.04
C MET A 10 -21.92 -3.02 6.84
N LYS A 11 -22.48 -1.81 7.04
CA LYS A 11 -22.61 -0.79 6.01
C LYS A 11 -21.22 -0.31 5.61
N THR A 12 -20.61 -0.99 4.66
CA THR A 12 -19.26 -0.69 4.17
C THR A 12 -19.26 0.39 3.09
N GLY A 13 -20.44 0.88 2.68
CA GLY A 13 -20.59 1.81 1.54
C GLY A 13 -20.29 1.16 0.19
N THR A 14 -20.21 -0.16 0.14
CA THR A 14 -19.92 -0.94 -1.06
C THR A 14 -21.12 -0.97 -2.00
N ILE A 15 -20.85 -1.11 -3.28
CA ILE A 15 -21.84 -1.33 -4.33
C ILE A 15 -22.18 -2.83 -4.37
N PRO A 16 -23.44 -3.22 -4.51
CA PRO A 16 -23.81 -4.62 -4.66
C PRO A 16 -23.50 -5.10 -6.09
N ALA A 17 -22.23 -5.13 -6.46
CA ALA A 17 -21.78 -5.55 -7.77
C ALA A 17 -22.05 -7.06 -7.97
N VAL A 18 -22.64 -7.40 -9.11
CA VAL A 18 -22.93 -8.78 -9.53
C VAL A 18 -22.09 -9.20 -10.72
N ASP A 19 -21.48 -8.24 -11.43
CA ASP A 19 -20.62 -8.47 -12.58
C ASP A 19 -19.51 -7.41 -12.67
N GLY A 20 -18.48 -7.67 -13.50
CA GLY A 20 -17.39 -6.72 -13.73
C GLY A 20 -16.45 -7.16 -14.84
N ASN A 21 -15.70 -6.19 -15.39
CA ASN A 21 -14.64 -6.42 -16.34
C ASN A 21 -13.59 -5.29 -16.25
N GLY A 22 -12.31 -5.64 -16.06
CA GLY A 22 -11.25 -4.67 -15.86
C GLY A 22 -11.52 -3.77 -14.66
N ILE A 23 -11.71 -2.45 -14.86
CA ILE A 23 -12.05 -1.50 -13.81
C ILE A 23 -13.56 -1.27 -13.65
N GLN A 24 -14.39 -1.92 -14.48
CA GLN A 24 -15.82 -1.70 -14.51
C GLN A 24 -16.55 -2.71 -13.66
N LEU A 25 -17.54 -2.26 -12.89
CA LEU A 25 -18.43 -3.07 -12.10
C LEU A 25 -19.88 -2.80 -12.51
N TYR A 26 -20.74 -3.79 -12.35
CA TYR A 26 -22.17 -3.69 -12.66
C TYR A 26 -22.99 -4.24 -11.49
N ASP A 27 -24.06 -3.52 -11.11
CA ASP A 27 -25.03 -4.02 -10.15
C ASP A 27 -26.14 -4.86 -10.81
N SER A 28 -27.07 -5.36 -10.02
CA SER A 28 -28.20 -6.18 -10.51
C SER A 28 -29.15 -5.43 -11.44
N ASP A 29 -29.17 -4.11 -11.39
CA ASP A 29 -30.02 -3.25 -12.22
C ASP A 29 -29.32 -2.83 -13.53
N GLY A 30 -28.07 -3.27 -13.71
CA GLY A 30 -27.26 -2.97 -14.87
C GLY A 30 -26.57 -1.60 -14.82
N ASN A 31 -26.59 -0.92 -13.68
CA ASN A 31 -25.84 0.33 -13.51
C ASN A 31 -24.34 0.05 -13.54
N LYS A 32 -23.61 0.90 -14.26
CA LYS A 32 -22.16 0.81 -14.46
C LYS A 32 -21.42 1.71 -13.48
N TYR A 33 -20.36 1.14 -12.89
CA TYR A 33 -19.45 1.85 -11.99
C TYR A 33 -18.01 1.67 -12.44
N TYR A 34 -17.17 2.66 -12.18
CA TYR A 34 -15.72 2.60 -12.38
C TYR A 34 -15.04 2.49 -11.02
N ASP A 35 -14.33 1.39 -10.80
CA ASP A 35 -13.53 1.18 -9.61
C ASP A 35 -12.21 1.95 -9.71
N LEU A 36 -12.15 3.07 -9.02
CA LEU A 36 -10.96 3.93 -8.93
C LEU A 36 -10.29 3.84 -7.56
N ASN A 37 -10.59 2.79 -6.76
CA ASN A 37 -10.03 2.68 -5.41
C ASN A 37 -9.68 1.24 -5.01
N GLU A 38 -9.28 0.41 -5.96
CA GLU A 38 -8.85 -0.97 -5.70
C GLU A 38 -7.34 -1.04 -5.47
N ILE A 39 -6.95 -1.58 -4.33
CA ILE A 39 -5.55 -1.68 -3.92
C ILE A 39 -5.03 -3.12 -3.85
N SER A 40 -5.93 -4.09 -3.93
CA SER A 40 -5.60 -5.52 -3.78
C SER A 40 -5.88 -6.30 -5.04
N ASN A 41 -7.08 -6.19 -5.62
CA ASN A 41 -7.45 -6.83 -6.90
C ASN A 41 -6.94 -5.98 -8.09
N VAL A 42 -5.63 -5.84 -8.16
CA VAL A 42 -4.97 -4.90 -9.07
C VAL A 42 -5.04 -5.30 -10.54
N LEU A 43 -5.22 -6.59 -10.85
CA LEU A 43 -5.41 -7.09 -12.21
C LEU A 43 -6.84 -6.86 -12.72
N GLY A 44 -7.67 -6.19 -11.92
CA GLY A 44 -9.06 -5.87 -12.28
C GLY A 44 -9.99 -7.07 -12.27
N GLN A 45 -11.24 -6.79 -12.61
CA GLN A 45 -12.30 -7.80 -12.59
C GLN A 45 -12.12 -8.81 -13.74
N LYS A 46 -12.29 -10.11 -13.42
CA LYS A 46 -12.25 -11.21 -14.38
C LYS A 46 -10.97 -11.28 -15.24
N ASN A 47 -9.80 -10.98 -14.65
CA ASN A 47 -8.54 -11.23 -15.34
C ASN A 47 -8.45 -12.71 -15.73
N GLN A 48 -8.32 -12.98 -17.03
CA GLN A 48 -8.42 -14.36 -17.56
C GLN A 48 -7.23 -15.21 -17.12
N HIS A 49 -6.01 -14.66 -17.19
CA HIS A 49 -4.81 -15.38 -16.81
C HIS A 49 -4.84 -15.77 -15.33
N PHE A 50 -5.14 -14.80 -14.44
CA PHE A 50 -5.27 -15.05 -13.00
C PHE A 50 -6.35 -16.10 -12.71
N THR A 51 -7.52 -15.97 -13.32
CA THR A 51 -8.63 -16.93 -13.15
C THR A 51 -8.24 -18.33 -13.59
N GLN A 52 -7.57 -18.48 -14.74
CA GLN A 52 -7.10 -19.76 -15.24
C GLN A 52 -6.08 -20.38 -14.27
N ARG A 53 -5.06 -19.63 -13.86
CA ARG A 53 -4.04 -20.10 -12.90
C ARG A 53 -4.65 -20.62 -11.60
N MET A 54 -5.63 -19.89 -11.05
CA MET A 54 -6.30 -20.28 -9.81
C MET A 54 -7.19 -21.52 -10.01
N THR A 55 -7.88 -21.62 -11.16
CA THR A 55 -8.71 -22.79 -11.51
C THR A 55 -7.86 -24.04 -11.69
N ASP A 56 -6.73 -23.93 -12.40
CA ASP A 56 -5.80 -25.03 -12.60
C ASP A 56 -5.24 -25.51 -11.25
N LYS A 57 -4.89 -24.59 -10.35
CA LYS A 57 -4.44 -24.94 -9.01
C LYS A 57 -5.52 -25.63 -8.17
N LEU A 58 -6.79 -25.25 -8.32
CA LEU A 58 -7.90 -25.96 -7.65
C LEU A 58 -8.05 -27.40 -8.14
N ASN A 59 -7.81 -27.64 -9.43
CA ASN A 59 -7.92 -28.96 -10.04
C ASN A 59 -6.69 -29.86 -9.78
N ASP A 60 -5.52 -29.25 -9.61
CA ASP A 60 -4.23 -29.95 -9.43
C ASP A 60 -3.56 -29.53 -8.12
N LEU A 61 -4.27 -29.70 -7.01
CA LEU A 61 -3.75 -29.36 -5.69
C LEU A 61 -2.82 -30.46 -5.18
N VAL A 62 -1.52 -30.28 -5.43
CA VAL A 62 -0.46 -31.12 -4.88
C VAL A 62 0.47 -30.25 -4.05
N GLY A 63 0.71 -30.62 -2.82
CA GLY A 63 1.65 -29.91 -1.94
C GLY A 63 1.06 -29.65 -0.55
N GLY A 64 1.71 -28.80 0.17
CA GLY A 64 1.40 -28.43 1.55
C GLY A 64 2.65 -28.01 2.28
N LYS A 65 2.59 -27.83 3.60
CA LYS A 65 3.73 -27.36 4.41
C LYS A 65 4.95 -28.29 4.42
N ILE A 66 4.81 -29.51 3.93
CA ILE A 66 5.85 -30.56 4.04
C ILE A 66 6.65 -30.72 2.74
N ALA A 67 6.14 -30.20 1.62
CA ALA A 67 6.79 -30.35 0.32
C ALA A 67 6.93 -29.00 -0.38
N ASP A 68 8.09 -28.74 -0.94
CA ASP A 68 8.31 -27.59 -1.81
C ASP A 68 7.69 -27.90 -3.18
N SER A 69 6.69 -27.09 -3.56
CA SER A 69 6.08 -27.17 -4.88
C SER A 69 6.85 -26.34 -5.91
N PRO A 70 6.71 -26.64 -7.21
CA PRO A 70 7.26 -25.78 -8.26
C PRO A 70 6.75 -24.34 -8.19
N GLU A 71 5.48 -24.15 -7.81
CA GLU A 71 4.89 -22.81 -7.62
C GLU A 71 5.57 -22.03 -6.50
N LYS A 72 5.85 -22.67 -5.37
CA LYS A 72 6.59 -22.05 -4.28
C LYS A 72 7.97 -21.60 -4.75
N VAL A 73 8.73 -22.50 -5.37
CA VAL A 73 10.06 -22.19 -5.89
C VAL A 73 10.00 -21.01 -6.88
N LYS A 74 9.03 -21.02 -7.81
CA LYS A 74 8.85 -19.96 -8.80
C LYS A 74 8.54 -18.61 -8.14
N LEU A 75 7.66 -18.57 -7.14
CA LEU A 75 7.35 -17.34 -6.41
C LEU A 75 8.57 -16.78 -5.69
N TYR A 76 9.34 -17.63 -5.02
CA TYR A 76 10.56 -17.21 -4.34
C TYR A 76 11.63 -16.70 -5.32
N GLN A 77 11.73 -17.31 -6.51
CA GLN A 77 12.60 -16.82 -7.59
C GLN A 77 12.16 -15.42 -8.04
N TYR A 78 10.89 -15.20 -8.34
CA TYR A 78 10.39 -13.87 -8.72
C TYR A 78 10.70 -12.81 -7.64
N LEU A 79 10.42 -13.11 -6.38
CA LEU A 79 10.71 -12.19 -5.27
C LEU A 79 12.20 -11.89 -5.14
N SER A 80 13.06 -12.89 -5.34
CA SER A 80 14.52 -12.72 -5.28
C SER A 80 15.04 -11.92 -6.47
N GLU A 81 14.72 -12.33 -7.69
CA GLU A 81 15.21 -11.72 -8.93
C GLU A 81 14.77 -10.28 -9.08
N THR A 82 13.48 -9.99 -8.83
CA THR A 82 12.93 -8.64 -8.97
C THR A 82 13.45 -7.65 -7.93
N THR A 83 13.92 -8.15 -6.79
CA THR A 83 14.61 -7.32 -5.79
C THR A 83 16.12 -7.24 -5.99
N GLY A 84 16.65 -7.79 -7.11
CA GLY A 84 18.06 -7.81 -7.43
C GLY A 84 18.86 -8.74 -6.54
N ASN A 85 18.26 -9.84 -6.07
CA ASN A 85 18.87 -10.85 -5.17
C ASN A 85 19.41 -10.25 -3.86
N ARG A 86 18.77 -9.18 -3.36
CA ARG A 86 19.23 -8.47 -2.14
C ARG A 86 18.79 -9.14 -0.85
N TYR A 87 17.70 -9.95 -0.92
CA TYR A 87 17.08 -10.55 0.25
C TYR A 87 17.27 -12.06 0.23
N ASN A 88 18.03 -12.55 1.18
CA ASN A 88 18.37 -13.97 1.29
C ASN A 88 17.27 -14.80 1.96
N TYR A 89 16.36 -14.13 2.67
CA TYR A 89 15.32 -14.79 3.45
C TYR A 89 13.97 -14.18 3.15
N ILE A 90 13.02 -15.02 2.77
CA ILE A 90 11.65 -14.61 2.44
C ILE A 90 10.71 -15.36 3.37
N HIS A 91 9.87 -14.62 4.09
CA HIS A 91 8.84 -15.18 4.94
C HIS A 91 7.48 -14.78 4.39
N LEU A 92 6.71 -15.76 3.91
CA LEU A 92 5.34 -15.54 3.44
C LEU A 92 4.36 -15.56 4.61
N THR A 93 3.38 -14.67 4.55
CA THR A 93 2.36 -14.46 5.57
C THR A 93 0.98 -14.39 4.93
N SER A 94 -0.09 -14.48 5.73
CA SER A 94 -1.46 -14.39 5.22
C SER A 94 -1.92 -12.96 4.90
N SER A 95 -1.17 -11.97 5.32
CA SER A 95 -1.53 -10.56 5.12
C SER A 95 -0.35 -9.63 5.36
N GLY A 96 -0.43 -8.41 4.81
CA GLY A 96 0.54 -7.36 5.11
C GLY A 96 0.60 -7.00 6.61
N SER A 97 -0.50 -7.13 7.35
CA SER A 97 -0.48 -6.90 8.82
C SER A 97 0.40 -7.90 9.54
N GLU A 98 0.32 -9.17 9.16
CA GLU A 98 1.17 -10.23 9.71
C GLU A 98 2.63 -10.02 9.28
N ALA A 99 2.87 -9.65 8.01
CA ALA A 99 4.22 -9.32 7.53
C ALA A 99 4.87 -8.19 8.34
N SER A 100 4.12 -7.12 8.64
CA SER A 100 4.61 -6.00 9.47
C SER A 100 4.92 -6.45 10.90
N GLU A 101 4.07 -7.27 11.51
CA GLU A 101 4.33 -7.80 12.85
C GLU A 101 5.56 -8.71 12.89
N TRP A 102 5.68 -9.57 11.89
CA TRP A 102 6.84 -10.47 11.76
C TRP A 102 8.14 -9.67 11.61
N ALA A 103 8.16 -8.73 10.69
CA ALA A 103 9.32 -7.90 10.42
C ALA A 103 9.81 -7.17 11.67
N VAL A 104 8.92 -6.50 12.39
CA VAL A 104 9.29 -5.76 13.60
C VAL A 104 9.74 -6.70 14.72
N ARG A 105 9.02 -7.80 14.96
CA ARG A 105 9.42 -8.79 15.97
C ARG A 105 10.81 -9.36 15.69
N MET A 106 11.11 -9.65 14.42
CA MET A 106 12.43 -10.15 14.03
C MET A 106 13.49 -9.07 14.16
N ALA A 107 13.22 -7.85 13.72
CA ALA A 107 14.14 -6.72 13.85
C ALA A 107 14.51 -6.45 15.32
N LEU A 108 13.52 -6.41 16.21
CA LEU A 108 13.75 -6.23 17.66
C LEU A 108 14.58 -7.39 18.24
N LYS A 109 14.28 -8.63 17.83
CA LYS A 109 15.07 -9.80 18.26
C LYS A 109 16.50 -9.77 17.73
N MET A 110 16.72 -9.35 16.47
CA MET A 110 18.04 -9.26 15.85
C MET A 110 18.92 -8.18 16.50
N THR A 111 18.32 -7.05 16.83
CA THR A 111 19.03 -5.92 17.48
C THR A 111 19.18 -6.09 18.99
N GLY A 112 18.42 -6.98 19.61
CA GLY A 112 18.34 -7.13 21.08
C GLY A 112 17.66 -5.96 21.77
N ARG A 113 16.91 -5.13 21.01
CA ARG A 113 16.29 -3.89 21.49
C ARG A 113 14.76 -4.03 21.53
N ASN A 114 14.07 -3.07 22.13
CA ASN A 114 12.65 -3.21 22.46
C ASN A 114 11.75 -2.05 21.96
N GLU A 115 12.31 -1.05 21.26
CA GLU A 115 11.53 0.05 20.73
C GLU A 115 11.46 0.01 19.20
N VAL A 116 10.31 0.40 18.66
CA VAL A 116 10.07 0.58 17.22
C VAL A 116 9.61 2.00 16.93
N LEU A 117 10.25 2.66 15.96
CA LEU A 117 9.85 3.96 15.47
C LEU A 117 8.92 3.77 14.27
N ALA A 118 7.70 4.29 14.37
CA ALA A 118 6.73 4.44 13.29
C ALA A 118 6.45 5.94 13.04
N PHE A 119 5.50 6.29 12.17
CA PHE A 119 5.25 7.68 11.81
C PHE A 119 3.78 8.07 11.93
N TRP A 120 3.50 9.36 12.20
CA TRP A 120 2.16 9.92 12.17
C TRP A 120 1.49 9.59 10.82
N ASN A 121 0.20 9.32 10.87
CA ASN A 121 -0.66 8.96 9.73
C ASN A 121 -0.27 7.69 8.96
N SER A 122 0.74 6.93 9.42
CA SER A 122 1.11 5.65 8.81
C SER A 122 0.05 4.57 9.02
N ILE A 123 0.07 3.58 8.13
CA ILE A 123 -0.78 2.37 8.22
C ILE A 123 0.08 1.14 7.96
N HIS A 124 0.37 0.37 9.02
CA HIS A 124 1.16 -0.86 8.90
C HIS A 124 0.33 -2.12 9.14
N GLY A 125 -0.95 -1.99 9.47
CA GLY A 125 -1.83 -3.13 9.63
C GLY A 125 -3.01 -2.89 10.57
N ARG A 126 -3.68 -4.00 10.93
CA ARG A 126 -4.91 -4.01 11.72
C ARG A 126 -4.89 -5.01 12.89
N THR A 127 -3.80 -5.78 13.05
CA THR A 127 -3.55 -6.66 14.18
C THR A 127 -2.91 -5.88 15.32
N TYR A 128 -2.71 -6.49 16.50
CA TYR A 128 -2.38 -5.76 17.72
C TYR A 128 -1.14 -4.86 17.60
N LEU A 129 0.01 -5.41 17.20
CA LEU A 129 1.24 -4.62 17.07
C LEU A 129 1.18 -3.72 15.82
N SER A 130 0.74 -4.23 14.67
CA SER A 130 0.69 -3.45 13.43
C SER A 130 -0.32 -2.30 13.49
N ALA A 131 -1.42 -2.46 14.22
CA ALA A 131 -2.34 -1.36 14.52
C ALA A 131 -1.73 -0.35 15.49
N SER A 132 -0.95 -0.82 16.47
CA SER A 132 -0.23 0.06 17.40
C SER A 132 0.85 0.89 16.69
N MET A 133 1.50 0.35 15.65
CA MET A 133 2.45 1.08 14.81
C MET A 133 1.77 2.02 13.81
N SER A 134 0.47 1.88 13.56
CA SER A 134 -0.27 2.80 12.69
C SER A 134 -0.47 4.14 13.38
N GLY A 135 0.03 5.22 12.78
CA GLY A 135 0.06 6.55 13.38
C GLY A 135 -1.26 7.34 13.30
N MET A 136 -2.34 6.75 12.80
CA MET A 136 -3.65 7.40 12.63
C MET A 136 -4.49 7.32 13.91
N PRO A 137 -4.89 8.45 14.53
CA PRO A 137 -5.68 8.45 15.77
C PRO A 137 -6.99 7.67 15.65
N ARG A 138 -7.73 7.85 14.57
CA ARG A 138 -9.03 7.17 14.33
C ARG A 138 -8.94 5.64 14.30
N ARG A 139 -7.78 5.08 14.00
CA ARG A 139 -7.55 3.61 13.99
C ARG A 139 -7.21 3.05 15.35
N LYS A 140 -6.88 3.90 16.31
CA LYS A 140 -6.55 3.53 17.70
C LYS A 140 -7.68 3.84 18.67
N GLN A 141 -8.60 4.73 18.31
CA GLN A 141 -9.72 5.11 19.15
C GLN A 141 -10.60 3.90 19.45
N GLY A 142 -10.80 3.61 20.74
CA GLY A 142 -11.60 2.47 21.20
C GLY A 142 -10.85 1.13 21.23
N TYR A 143 -9.58 1.10 20.83
CA TYR A 143 -8.73 -0.09 20.87
C TYR A 143 -7.59 0.15 21.88
N ALA A 144 -7.76 -0.30 23.09
CA ALA A 144 -6.76 -0.19 24.16
C ALA A 144 -6.54 -1.55 24.83
N PRO A 145 -5.35 -1.80 25.41
CA PRO A 145 -4.13 -0.99 25.35
C PRO A 145 -3.38 -1.13 24.02
N SER A 146 -2.58 -0.12 23.67
CA SER A 146 -1.62 -0.24 22.55
C SER A 146 -0.40 -1.08 22.98
N ALA A 147 0.29 -1.68 22.01
CA ALA A 147 1.55 -2.37 22.26
C ALA A 147 2.59 -1.39 22.84
N PRO A 148 3.33 -1.75 23.89
CA PRO A 148 4.39 -0.92 24.43
C PRO A 148 5.58 -0.82 23.47
N GLY A 149 6.44 0.18 23.66
CA GLY A 149 7.67 0.37 22.89
C GLY A 149 7.47 0.97 21.50
N VAL A 150 6.26 1.42 21.14
CA VAL A 150 6.01 2.10 19.87
C VAL A 150 6.18 3.61 20.05
N LEU A 151 7.12 4.17 19.32
CA LEU A 151 7.42 5.61 19.24
C LEU A 151 6.96 6.15 17.89
N TYR A 152 6.67 7.47 17.81
CA TYR A 152 6.21 8.08 16.58
C TYR A 152 7.07 9.26 16.16
N GLY A 153 7.58 9.21 14.93
CA GLY A 153 8.13 10.35 14.22
C GLY A 153 7.07 11.10 13.41
N ILE A 154 7.48 12.23 12.86
CA ILE A 154 6.66 13.03 11.95
C ILE A 154 7.02 12.65 10.52
N TYR A 155 6.04 12.12 9.76
CA TYR A 155 6.21 11.90 8.33
C TYR A 155 6.12 13.25 7.60
N PRO A 156 6.93 13.50 6.56
CA PRO A 156 6.97 14.81 5.91
C PRO A 156 5.80 15.03 4.96
N ASP A 157 4.69 15.50 5.48
CA ASP A 157 3.64 16.12 4.67
C ASP A 157 4.00 17.58 4.45
N CYS A 158 4.71 17.89 3.36
CA CYS A 158 5.20 19.25 3.10
C CYS A 158 4.07 20.25 2.80
N MET A 159 2.90 19.77 2.36
CA MET A 159 1.72 20.62 2.15
C MET A 159 1.02 21.01 3.45
N HIS A 160 1.18 20.19 4.50
CA HIS A 160 0.59 20.39 5.84
C HIS A 160 1.67 20.23 6.91
N CYS A 161 2.80 20.91 6.70
CA CYS A 161 3.95 20.81 7.59
C CYS A 161 3.60 21.32 9.00
N PRO A 162 3.66 20.46 10.05
CA PRO A 162 3.31 20.88 11.41
C PRO A 162 4.29 21.89 12.01
N PHE A 163 5.40 22.14 11.34
CA PHE A 163 6.39 23.17 11.70
C PHE A 163 6.23 24.45 10.89
N GLU A 164 5.23 24.55 10.01
CA GLU A 164 4.97 25.70 9.14
C GLU A 164 6.20 26.11 8.30
N LYS A 165 7.02 25.12 7.90
CA LYS A 165 8.22 25.33 7.10
C LYS A 165 7.98 25.03 5.63
N SER A 166 8.63 25.81 4.75
CA SER A 166 8.70 25.47 3.32
C SER A 166 9.60 24.25 3.10
N CYS A 167 9.13 23.31 2.31
CA CYS A 167 9.86 22.10 1.95
C CYS A 167 11.22 22.40 1.31
N GLU A 168 11.31 23.48 0.52
CA GLU A 168 12.51 23.87 -0.21
C GLU A 168 13.68 24.28 0.70
N ASN A 169 13.36 24.86 1.89
CA ASN A 169 14.35 25.48 2.76
C ASN A 169 14.40 24.87 4.16
N CYS A 170 13.65 23.80 4.43
CA CYS A 170 13.58 23.24 5.79
C CYS A 170 14.71 22.26 6.12
N ASP A 171 15.47 21.84 5.10
CA ASP A 171 16.58 20.88 5.24
C ASP A 171 16.18 19.68 6.14
N PHE A 172 15.04 19.06 5.80
CA PHE A 172 14.42 17.94 6.52
C PHE A 172 14.26 18.18 8.03
N PHE A 173 13.73 19.35 8.41
CA PHE A 173 13.58 19.73 9.81
C PHE A 173 12.80 18.68 10.63
N CYS A 174 11.83 18.00 10.05
CA CYS A 174 11.11 16.89 10.68
C CYS A 174 12.06 15.75 11.12
N LEU A 175 13.09 15.44 10.32
CA LEU A 175 14.10 14.45 10.68
C LEU A 175 15.08 14.99 11.75
N LYS A 176 15.49 16.26 11.64
CA LYS A 176 16.33 16.91 12.68
C LYS A 176 15.60 17.02 14.02
N PHE A 177 14.29 17.25 13.98
CA PHE A 177 13.46 17.25 15.19
C PHE A 177 13.36 15.86 15.81
N LEU A 178 13.42 14.81 14.98
CA LEU A 178 13.39 13.42 15.45
C LEU A 178 14.53 13.12 16.44
N ASP A 179 15.74 13.60 16.20
CA ASP A 179 16.85 13.44 17.14
C ASP A 179 16.53 13.99 18.53
N LYS A 180 15.97 15.20 18.57
CA LYS A 180 15.57 15.81 19.83
C LYS A 180 14.46 15.03 20.52
N LYS A 181 13.46 14.61 19.75
CA LYS A 181 12.33 13.85 20.24
C LYS A 181 12.80 12.53 20.87
N MET A 182 13.63 11.78 20.17
CA MET A 182 14.13 10.49 20.65
C MET A 182 15.00 10.63 21.91
N LYS A 183 15.77 11.71 22.03
CA LYS A 183 16.55 11.99 23.24
C LYS A 183 15.70 12.05 24.52
N TYR A 184 14.43 12.48 24.42
CA TYR A 184 13.55 12.69 25.58
C TYR A 184 12.47 11.62 25.73
N GLU A 185 12.14 10.88 24.67
CA GLU A 185 11.04 9.90 24.68
C GLU A 185 11.53 8.45 24.61
N SER A 186 12.68 8.19 23.97
CA SER A 186 13.24 6.85 23.81
C SER A 186 14.11 6.45 25.01
N SER A 187 14.08 5.17 25.36
CA SER A 187 15.08 4.56 26.24
C SER A 187 16.46 4.39 25.56
N GLN A 188 16.63 4.86 24.33
CA GLN A 188 17.78 4.66 23.44
C GLN A 188 17.90 3.20 22.94
N GLU A 189 16.79 2.49 22.94
CA GLU A 189 16.68 1.07 22.58
C GLU A 189 15.87 0.88 21.26
N ILE A 190 15.97 1.84 20.32
CA ILE A 190 15.30 1.72 19.01
C ILE A 190 15.95 0.60 18.24
N GLY A 191 15.19 -0.49 18.00
CA GLY A 191 15.65 -1.67 17.28
C GLY A 191 15.14 -1.74 15.84
N ALA A 192 14.06 -1.02 15.54
CA ALA A 192 13.46 -0.98 14.22
C ALA A 192 12.90 0.41 13.88
N VAL A 193 13.02 0.80 12.64
CA VAL A 193 12.31 1.95 12.04
C VAL A 193 11.45 1.42 10.90
N ILE A 194 10.12 1.58 11.00
CA ILE A 194 9.19 1.16 9.96
C ILE A 194 8.54 2.38 9.30
N VAL A 195 8.58 2.42 7.97
CA VAL A 195 8.07 3.55 7.19
C VAL A 195 7.46 3.11 5.87
N GLU A 196 6.36 3.75 5.44
CA GLU A 196 5.80 3.58 4.10
C GLU A 196 6.63 4.40 3.09
N ALA A 197 6.87 3.87 1.89
CA ALA A 197 7.60 4.60 0.82
C ALA A 197 6.85 5.87 0.39
N TYR A 198 5.52 5.84 0.36
CA TYR A 198 4.61 6.99 0.48
C TYR A 198 3.47 6.59 1.41
N GLN A 199 2.92 7.52 2.17
CA GLN A 199 1.78 7.19 3.05
C GLN A 199 0.52 6.91 2.24
N GLY A 200 0.09 5.65 2.27
CA GLY A 200 -1.05 5.18 1.49
C GLY A 200 -2.40 5.75 1.93
N SER A 201 -2.51 6.26 3.14
CA SER A 201 -3.76 6.83 3.68
C SER A 201 -4.21 8.09 2.95
N GLY A 202 -3.28 8.96 2.56
CA GLY A 202 -3.55 10.25 1.93
C GLY A 202 -2.76 10.50 0.66
N ILE A 203 -2.04 9.49 0.16
CA ILE A 203 -1.06 9.59 -0.93
C ILE A 203 -0.11 10.76 -0.65
N ILE A 204 0.58 10.67 0.49
CA ILE A 204 1.56 11.66 0.91
C ILE A 204 2.93 11.16 0.49
N VAL A 205 3.55 11.84 -0.47
CA VAL A 205 4.87 11.51 -1.01
C VAL A 205 5.92 12.35 -0.29
N PRO A 206 6.94 11.75 0.32
CA PRO A 206 7.97 12.49 1.01
C PRO A 206 8.85 13.25 0.00
N PRO A 207 9.51 14.34 0.41
CA PRO A 207 10.43 15.04 -0.47
C PRO A 207 11.62 14.14 -0.83
N LYS A 208 12.12 14.30 -2.06
CA LYS A 208 13.24 13.49 -2.57
C LYS A 208 14.43 13.49 -1.61
N GLY A 209 14.98 12.30 -1.34
CA GLY A 209 16.11 12.09 -0.46
C GLY A 209 15.78 11.97 1.03
N TRP A 210 14.53 12.25 1.44
CA TRP A 210 14.15 12.15 2.85
C TRP A 210 14.17 10.69 3.35
N LEU A 211 13.65 9.75 2.57
CA LEU A 211 13.68 8.32 2.93
C LEU A 211 15.12 7.81 3.07
N LYS A 212 16.03 8.27 2.19
CA LYS A 212 17.44 7.91 2.30
C LYS A 212 18.07 8.48 3.56
N ALA A 213 17.81 9.75 3.88
CA ALA A 213 18.27 10.36 5.10
C ALA A 213 17.70 9.67 6.36
N LEU A 214 16.45 9.23 6.33
CA LEU A 214 15.84 8.43 7.41
C LEU A 214 16.50 7.07 7.55
N GLN A 215 16.79 6.38 6.44
CA GLN A 215 17.51 5.09 6.48
C GLN A 215 18.90 5.26 7.11
N ASP A 216 19.64 6.29 6.71
CA ASP A 216 20.97 6.57 7.26
C ASP A 216 20.89 6.93 8.76
N TRP A 217 19.85 7.67 9.14
CA TRP A 217 19.58 7.96 10.55
C TRP A 217 19.27 6.68 11.33
N ALA A 218 18.40 5.81 10.83
CA ALA A 218 18.07 4.53 11.47
C ALA A 218 19.31 3.67 11.72
N HIS A 219 20.17 3.54 10.71
CA HIS A 219 21.43 2.81 10.82
C HIS A 219 22.39 3.48 11.82
N SER A 220 22.45 4.81 11.89
CA SER A 220 23.25 5.53 12.90
C SER A 220 22.80 5.25 14.34
N GLN A 221 21.51 4.96 14.52
CA GLN A 221 20.96 4.54 15.81
C GLN A 221 21.16 3.03 16.07
N GLY A 222 21.70 2.27 15.12
CA GLY A 222 21.82 0.81 15.19
C GLY A 222 20.47 0.08 15.06
N ALA A 223 19.47 0.74 14.50
CA ALA A 223 18.16 0.18 14.20
C ALA A 223 18.12 -0.42 12.78
N LEU A 224 17.33 -1.47 12.56
CA LEU A 224 17.03 -1.98 11.24
C LEU A 224 15.96 -1.13 10.55
N PHE A 225 16.18 -0.82 9.27
CA PHE A 225 15.26 -0.05 8.44
C PHE A 225 14.31 -0.98 7.70
N ILE A 226 13.02 -0.87 8.00
CA ILE A 226 11.93 -1.64 7.41
C ILE A 226 11.15 -0.73 6.46
N LEU A 227 11.19 -1.03 5.17
CA LEU A 227 10.41 -0.31 4.18
C LEU A 227 9.11 -1.05 3.91
N ASP A 228 8.00 -0.38 4.20
CA ASP A 228 6.66 -0.90 3.95
C ASP A 228 6.20 -0.54 2.54
N GLU A 229 6.35 -1.49 1.63
CA GLU A 229 5.86 -1.41 0.25
C GLU A 229 4.59 -2.25 0.01
N ILE A 230 3.83 -2.53 1.05
CA ILE A 230 2.57 -3.26 0.93
C ILE A 230 1.57 -2.56 0.00
N GLN A 231 1.63 -1.24 -0.10
CA GLN A 231 0.78 -0.49 -1.03
C GLN A 231 1.55 0.09 -2.22
N SER A 232 2.79 0.49 -2.04
CA SER A 232 3.59 1.19 -3.05
C SER A 232 4.31 0.26 -4.02
N GLY A 233 4.60 -0.97 -3.59
CA GLY A 233 5.28 -1.97 -4.39
C GLY A 233 4.41 -2.65 -5.44
N MET A 234 5.00 -3.63 -6.10
CA MET A 234 4.35 -4.49 -7.09
C MET A 234 3.72 -3.70 -8.24
N GLY A 235 4.38 -2.67 -8.74
CA GLY A 235 3.95 -1.94 -9.93
C GLY A 235 3.13 -0.68 -9.68
N ARG A 236 2.58 -0.41 -8.50
CA ARG A 236 1.67 0.72 -8.22
C ARG A 236 2.21 2.08 -8.66
N THR A 237 3.50 2.30 -8.57
CA THR A 237 4.15 3.57 -8.91
C THR A 237 4.66 3.66 -10.35
N GLY A 238 4.43 2.61 -11.17
CA GLY A 238 5.03 2.47 -12.50
C GLY A 238 6.42 1.84 -12.48
N LYS A 239 6.95 1.52 -11.30
CA LYS A 239 8.16 0.72 -11.05
C LYS A 239 7.79 -0.52 -10.25
N MET A 240 8.60 -1.57 -10.32
CA MET A 240 8.34 -2.78 -9.54
C MET A 240 8.29 -2.44 -8.05
N TYR A 241 9.26 -1.67 -7.56
CA TYR A 241 9.35 -1.22 -6.18
C TYR A 241 9.74 0.26 -6.08
N CYS A 242 9.23 0.94 -5.04
CA CYS A 242 9.57 2.34 -4.76
C CYS A 242 11.03 2.53 -4.32
N PHE A 243 11.62 1.56 -3.63
CA PHE A 243 12.99 1.68 -3.14
C PHE A 243 14.01 1.89 -4.28
N GLU A 244 13.70 1.41 -5.49
CA GLU A 244 14.55 1.58 -6.67
C GLU A 244 14.73 3.05 -7.06
N GLU A 245 13.65 3.84 -6.99
CA GLU A 245 13.68 5.26 -7.39
C GLU A 245 14.48 6.14 -6.42
N GLU A 246 14.44 5.80 -5.15
CA GLU A 246 15.08 6.59 -4.08
C GLU A 246 16.51 6.11 -3.75
N GLY A 247 16.99 5.06 -4.42
CA GLY A 247 18.30 4.47 -4.15
C GLY A 247 18.41 3.90 -2.73
N LEU A 248 17.30 3.40 -2.20
CA LEU A 248 17.24 2.82 -0.87
C LEU A 248 17.80 1.39 -0.86
N ASP A 249 18.25 0.99 0.31
CA ASP A 249 18.72 -0.35 0.58
C ASP A 249 18.17 -0.84 1.93
N PRO A 250 16.83 -1.09 2.01
CA PRO A 250 16.18 -1.47 3.27
C PRO A 250 16.68 -2.83 3.77
N ASP A 251 16.82 -2.97 5.09
CA ASP A 251 17.19 -4.24 5.73
C ASP A 251 16.08 -5.27 5.61
N ILE A 252 14.83 -4.77 5.65
CA ILE A 252 13.62 -5.57 5.53
C ILE A 252 12.65 -4.86 4.58
N LEU A 253 12.11 -5.59 3.61
CA LEU A 253 11.09 -5.13 2.68
C LEU A 253 9.78 -5.85 2.93
N LEU A 254 8.67 -5.10 3.00
CA LEU A 254 7.33 -5.66 3.18
C LEU A 254 6.52 -5.56 1.90
N LEU A 255 5.85 -6.65 1.53
CA LEU A 255 4.95 -6.74 0.39
C LEU A 255 3.59 -7.31 0.81
N GLY A 256 2.55 -7.03 0.02
CA GLY A 256 1.20 -7.52 0.24
C GLY A 256 0.24 -6.99 -0.81
N LYS A 257 -1.05 -6.90 -0.49
CA LYS A 257 -2.10 -6.37 -1.38
C LYS A 257 -1.98 -6.88 -2.82
N ALA A 258 -1.37 -6.10 -3.72
CA ALA A 258 -1.15 -6.45 -5.11
C ALA A 258 -0.47 -7.79 -5.30
N LEU A 259 0.42 -8.21 -4.39
CA LEU A 259 1.14 -9.49 -4.45
C LEU A 259 0.21 -10.69 -4.66
N GLY A 260 -1.01 -10.65 -4.12
CA GLY A 260 -1.97 -11.75 -4.22
C GLY A 260 -3.17 -11.46 -5.10
N ASN A 261 -3.27 -10.27 -5.71
CA ASN A 261 -4.45 -9.86 -6.49
C ASN A 261 -5.79 -10.14 -5.75
N GLY A 262 -5.85 -9.76 -4.46
CA GLY A 262 -7.01 -10.04 -3.59
C GLY A 262 -6.93 -11.36 -2.83
N PHE A 263 -6.03 -12.25 -3.17
CA PHE A 263 -5.77 -13.47 -2.39
C PHE A 263 -4.96 -13.16 -1.13
N HIS A 264 -5.11 -13.99 -0.10
CA HIS A 264 -4.49 -13.78 1.21
C HIS A 264 -3.00 -14.14 1.18
N ILE A 265 -2.16 -13.15 0.93
CA ILE A 265 -0.70 -13.27 0.96
C ILE A 265 -0.07 -11.94 1.37
N GLY A 266 1.00 -12.02 2.12
CA GLY A 266 1.97 -10.98 2.39
C GLY A 266 3.36 -11.57 2.40
N ALA A 267 4.38 -10.73 2.37
CA ALA A 267 5.76 -11.19 2.47
C ALA A 267 6.60 -10.19 3.26
N ALA A 268 7.50 -10.74 4.07
CA ALA A 268 8.60 -10.01 4.70
C ALA A 268 9.92 -10.59 4.16
N LEU A 269 10.69 -9.75 3.50
CA LEU A 269 11.97 -10.11 2.87
C LEU A 269 13.11 -9.52 3.71
N PHE A 270 14.06 -10.34 4.10
CA PHE A 270 15.17 -9.97 4.98
C PHE A 270 16.51 -10.15 4.26
N LYS A 271 17.39 -9.16 4.34
CA LYS A 271 18.78 -9.31 3.85
C LYS A 271 19.55 -10.34 4.65
N GLN A 272 19.37 -10.30 5.94
CA GLN A 272 20.05 -11.20 6.89
C GLN A 272 19.05 -11.69 7.91
N LEU A 273 19.18 -12.94 8.29
CA LEU A 273 18.46 -13.55 9.39
C LEU A 273 19.42 -14.55 10.06
N PRO A 274 19.72 -14.45 11.35
CA PRO A 274 20.58 -15.38 12.02
C PRO A 274 20.05 -16.82 11.96
N ASP A 275 20.92 -17.79 11.71
CA ASP A 275 20.54 -19.22 11.60
C ASP A 275 19.79 -19.72 12.84
N SER A 276 20.13 -19.19 14.04
CA SER A 276 19.43 -19.51 15.29
C SER A 276 17.95 -19.12 15.29
N PHE A 277 17.50 -18.33 14.31
CA PHE A 277 16.10 -17.92 14.17
C PHE A 277 15.31 -18.88 13.26
N TYR A 278 16.00 -19.79 12.57
CA TYR A 278 15.40 -20.86 11.79
C TYR A 278 14.84 -21.98 12.67
N HIS A 279 13.90 -21.65 13.53
CA HIS A 279 13.18 -22.68 14.28
C HIS A 279 11.79 -22.88 13.66
N PRO A 280 11.35 -24.12 13.38
CA PRO A 280 10.04 -24.38 12.77
C PRO A 280 8.86 -23.73 13.49
N ALA A 281 8.97 -23.56 14.82
CA ALA A 281 7.94 -22.86 15.62
C ALA A 281 7.95 -21.34 15.41
N LEU A 282 8.98 -20.77 14.81
CA LEU A 282 9.11 -19.34 14.49
C LEU A 282 8.87 -19.07 12.98
N ILE A 283 9.01 -20.11 12.15
CA ILE A 283 8.88 -20.05 10.70
C ILE A 283 7.61 -20.82 10.33
N GLY A 284 6.60 -20.17 9.94
CA GLY A 284 5.36 -20.79 9.49
C GLY A 284 4.20 -19.83 9.70
N GLY A 285 3.66 -19.35 8.63
CA GLY A 285 2.49 -18.49 8.60
C GLY A 285 1.35 -19.16 7.85
N ALA A 286 0.16 -18.64 8.00
CA ALA A 286 -1.01 -19.09 7.24
C ALA A 286 -0.93 -18.72 5.75
N GLY A 287 0.02 -17.86 5.35
CA GLY A 287 0.24 -17.45 3.95
C GLY A 287 1.11 -18.41 3.13
N ASP A 288 1.67 -19.45 3.76
CA ASP A 288 2.51 -20.45 3.09
C ASP A 288 1.62 -21.56 2.50
N THR A 289 0.89 -21.26 1.41
CA THR A 289 -0.09 -22.15 0.78
C THR A 289 0.03 -22.17 -0.73
N GLU A 290 -0.32 -23.29 -1.35
CA GLU A 290 -0.29 -23.47 -2.81
C GLU A 290 -1.11 -22.41 -3.56
N PHE A 291 -2.24 -22.01 -3.01
CA PHE A 291 -3.06 -20.95 -3.61
C PHE A 291 -2.38 -19.58 -3.53
N ALA A 292 -1.70 -19.27 -2.42
CA ALA A 292 -0.94 -18.04 -2.28
C ALA A 292 0.22 -17.99 -3.28
N TYR A 293 0.92 -19.12 -3.48
CA TYR A 293 2.00 -19.20 -4.47
C TYR A 293 1.48 -18.99 -5.89
N ALA A 294 0.40 -19.70 -6.27
CA ALA A 294 -0.21 -19.55 -7.59
C ALA A 294 -0.70 -18.12 -7.84
N ALA A 295 -1.35 -17.50 -6.84
CA ALA A 295 -1.80 -16.11 -6.94
C ALA A 295 -0.62 -15.14 -7.12
N GLY A 296 0.44 -15.28 -6.32
CA GLY A 296 1.64 -14.45 -6.45
C GLY A 296 2.34 -14.64 -7.80
N CYS A 297 2.51 -15.88 -8.26
CA CYS A 297 3.08 -16.17 -9.57
C CYS A 297 2.27 -15.53 -10.70
N ALA A 298 0.94 -15.64 -10.68
CA ALA A 298 0.09 -15.04 -11.70
C ALA A 298 0.25 -13.50 -11.77
N VAL A 299 0.42 -12.84 -10.62
CA VAL A 299 0.67 -11.39 -10.59
C VAL A 299 2.03 -11.05 -11.20
N PHE A 300 3.09 -11.79 -10.86
CA PHE A 300 4.41 -11.57 -11.46
C PHE A 300 4.42 -11.83 -12.96
N GLU A 301 3.75 -12.88 -13.44
CA GLU A 301 3.60 -13.18 -14.86
C GLU A 301 2.92 -12.03 -15.61
N GLU A 302 1.83 -11.47 -15.07
CA GLU A 302 1.17 -10.29 -15.66
C GLU A 302 2.11 -9.08 -15.71
N LEU A 303 2.80 -8.79 -14.61
CA LEU A 303 3.67 -7.62 -14.51
C LEU A 303 4.90 -7.72 -15.42
N LEU A 304 5.55 -8.89 -15.49
CA LEU A 304 6.85 -9.06 -16.11
C LEU A 304 6.76 -9.66 -17.51
N GLU A 305 5.91 -10.66 -17.71
CA GLU A 305 5.87 -11.43 -18.95
C GLU A 305 4.80 -10.92 -19.92
N HIS A 306 3.68 -10.36 -19.40
CA HIS A 306 2.58 -9.84 -20.22
C HIS A 306 2.62 -8.32 -20.40
N GLY A 307 3.69 -7.65 -19.95
CA GLY A 307 3.92 -6.23 -20.21
C GLY A 307 3.09 -5.27 -19.36
N LEU A 308 2.42 -5.76 -18.31
CA LEU A 308 1.56 -4.90 -17.48
C LEU A 308 2.35 -3.79 -16.77
N LEU A 309 3.60 -4.05 -16.37
CA LEU A 309 4.42 -3.02 -15.70
C LEU A 309 4.72 -1.83 -16.63
N GLU A 310 5.01 -2.08 -17.90
CA GLU A 310 5.18 -1.02 -18.90
C GLU A 310 3.87 -0.28 -19.17
N HIS A 311 2.75 -1.02 -19.25
CA HIS A 311 1.42 -0.40 -19.37
C HIS A 311 1.14 0.54 -18.19
N ILE A 312 1.41 0.12 -16.94
CA ILE A 312 1.22 0.96 -15.75
C ILE A 312 2.05 2.25 -15.86
N ALA A 313 3.31 2.17 -16.27
CA ALA A 313 4.16 3.35 -16.43
C ALA A 313 3.56 4.35 -17.43
N ASN A 314 3.13 3.86 -18.60
CA ASN A 314 2.55 4.66 -19.67
C ASN A 314 1.21 5.30 -19.28
N VAL A 315 0.32 4.53 -18.66
CA VAL A 315 -1.01 5.02 -18.27
C VAL A 315 -0.95 5.94 -17.06
N SER A 316 0.04 5.75 -16.18
CA SER A 316 0.28 6.64 -15.04
C SER A 316 0.66 8.06 -15.47
N GLU A 317 1.52 8.18 -16.49
CA GLU A 317 1.89 9.50 -17.01
C GLU A 317 0.71 10.16 -17.71
N TYR A 318 -0.06 9.42 -18.49
CA TYR A 318 -1.28 9.92 -19.12
C TYR A 318 -2.31 10.42 -18.09
N LEU A 319 -2.53 9.65 -17.02
CA LEU A 319 -3.43 10.04 -15.91
C LEU A 319 -2.95 11.34 -15.24
N LYS A 320 -1.65 11.44 -14.97
CA LYS A 320 -1.04 12.62 -14.34
C LYS A 320 -1.18 13.86 -15.24
N GLU A 321 -0.92 13.73 -16.55
CA GLU A 321 -1.10 14.83 -17.50
C GLU A 321 -2.56 15.29 -17.57
N SER A 322 -3.50 14.35 -17.67
CA SER A 322 -4.94 14.62 -17.70
C SER A 322 -5.41 15.35 -16.44
N LEU A 323 -5.00 14.89 -15.27
CA LEU A 323 -5.36 15.52 -14.00
C LEU A 323 -4.71 16.89 -13.80
N ASN A 324 -3.48 17.10 -14.28
CA ASN A 324 -2.84 18.41 -14.23
C ASN A 324 -3.54 19.42 -15.16
N ALA A 325 -3.91 18.99 -16.37
CA ALA A 325 -4.70 19.81 -17.29
C ALA A 325 -6.06 20.20 -16.67
N PHE A 326 -6.72 19.23 -16.02
CA PHE A 326 -7.98 19.45 -15.31
C PHE A 326 -7.83 20.45 -14.15
N LYS A 327 -6.80 20.29 -13.31
CA LYS A 327 -6.52 21.22 -12.21
C LYS A 327 -6.36 22.67 -12.69
N ASN A 328 -5.67 22.87 -13.82
CA ASN A 328 -5.44 24.20 -14.36
C ASN A 328 -6.73 24.93 -14.81
N GLN A 329 -7.83 24.21 -14.95
CA GLN A 329 -9.15 24.74 -15.31
C GLN A 329 -10.07 24.92 -14.10
N HIS A 330 -9.68 24.40 -12.93
CA HIS A 330 -10.55 24.34 -11.74
C HIS A 330 -9.84 24.84 -10.48
N GLU A 331 -10.07 26.10 -10.13
CA GLU A 331 -9.47 26.77 -8.95
C GLU A 331 -9.90 26.15 -7.62
N GLN A 332 -10.97 25.36 -7.59
CA GLN A 332 -11.43 24.64 -6.41
C GLN A 332 -10.42 23.57 -5.94
N ILE A 333 -9.57 23.08 -6.85
CA ILE A 333 -8.57 22.08 -6.58
C ILE A 333 -7.29 22.75 -6.06
N LYS A 334 -6.98 22.53 -4.79
CA LYS A 334 -5.79 23.04 -4.14
C LYS A 334 -4.51 22.36 -4.65
N HIS A 335 -4.51 21.03 -4.62
CA HIS A 335 -3.34 20.23 -4.98
C HIS A 335 -3.72 18.88 -5.56
N ILE A 336 -2.92 18.39 -6.51
CA ILE A 336 -2.96 17.01 -6.99
C ILE A 336 -1.58 16.39 -6.77
N CYS A 337 -1.55 15.25 -6.11
CA CYS A 337 -0.37 14.42 -5.96
C CYS A 337 -0.56 13.13 -6.75
N CYS A 338 0.38 12.83 -7.66
CA CYS A 338 0.41 11.59 -8.44
C CYS A 338 1.72 10.86 -8.18
N LYS A 339 1.62 9.60 -7.76
CA LYS A 339 2.75 8.67 -7.68
C LYS A 339 2.35 7.38 -8.40
N GLY A 340 2.59 7.33 -9.70
CA GLY A 340 2.05 6.29 -10.56
C GLY A 340 0.51 6.29 -10.55
N LEU A 341 -0.09 5.13 -10.34
CA LEU A 341 -1.54 4.96 -10.18
C LEU A 341 -2.04 5.16 -8.74
N ALA A 342 -1.31 5.91 -7.92
CA ALA A 342 -1.75 6.39 -6.62
C ALA A 342 -1.88 7.90 -6.67
N VAL A 343 -3.11 8.41 -6.52
CA VAL A 343 -3.45 9.82 -6.72
C VAL A 343 -4.24 10.35 -5.53
N SER A 344 -3.94 11.58 -5.10
CA SER A 344 -4.82 12.38 -4.24
C SER A 344 -5.15 13.71 -4.90
N ILE A 345 -6.43 14.10 -4.80
CA ILE A 345 -6.96 15.40 -5.23
C ILE A 345 -7.44 16.13 -3.98
N GLU A 346 -6.77 17.22 -3.62
CA GLU A 346 -7.08 18.02 -2.44
C GLU A 346 -7.85 19.28 -2.83
N PHE A 347 -8.89 19.59 -2.07
CA PHE A 347 -9.75 20.76 -2.27
C PHE A 347 -9.46 21.83 -1.24
N HIS A 348 -9.66 23.11 -1.62
CA HIS A 348 -9.53 24.25 -0.71
C HIS A 348 -10.63 24.24 0.36
N ASP A 349 -11.85 23.87 -0.02
CA ASP A 349 -13.05 23.96 0.81
C ASP A 349 -13.67 22.58 1.07
N GLN A 350 -14.09 22.34 2.32
CA GLN A 350 -14.71 21.10 2.71
C GLN A 350 -16.08 20.89 2.06
N THR A 351 -16.85 21.96 1.87
CA THR A 351 -18.18 21.87 1.27
C THR A 351 -18.08 21.43 -0.19
N ILE A 352 -17.11 22.00 -0.92
CA ILE A 352 -16.83 21.59 -2.31
C ILE A 352 -16.38 20.13 -2.36
N PHE A 353 -15.47 19.72 -1.48
CA PHE A 353 -15.04 18.33 -1.38
C PHE A 353 -16.23 17.38 -1.17
N GLU A 354 -17.14 17.70 -0.24
CA GLU A 354 -18.31 16.86 0.05
C GLU A 354 -19.28 16.78 -1.14
N ILE A 355 -19.51 17.91 -1.83
CA ILE A 355 -20.33 17.96 -3.05
C ILE A 355 -19.71 17.09 -4.13
N VAL A 356 -18.42 17.28 -4.43
CA VAL A 356 -17.71 16.52 -5.47
C VAL A 356 -17.72 15.03 -5.14
N GLN A 357 -17.38 14.65 -3.90
CA GLN A 357 -17.38 13.25 -3.47
C GLN A 357 -18.75 12.59 -3.66
N LYS A 358 -19.81 13.29 -3.28
CA LYS A 358 -21.20 12.82 -3.46
C LYS A 358 -21.53 12.64 -4.93
N GLN A 359 -21.26 13.65 -5.75
CA GLN A 359 -21.57 13.62 -7.19
C GLN A 359 -20.74 12.56 -7.95
N MET A 360 -19.47 12.35 -7.57
CA MET A 360 -18.66 11.26 -8.12
C MET A 360 -19.31 9.91 -7.85
N LYS A 361 -19.75 9.67 -6.61
CA LYS A 361 -20.44 8.44 -6.24
C LYS A 361 -21.77 8.26 -7.02
N GLU A 362 -22.57 9.31 -7.12
CA GLU A 362 -23.84 9.31 -7.89
C GLU A 362 -23.62 9.10 -9.40
N SER A 363 -22.46 9.52 -9.91
CA SER A 363 -22.03 9.32 -11.30
C SER A 363 -21.31 7.99 -11.55
N GLY A 364 -21.30 7.09 -10.56
CA GLY A 364 -20.72 5.76 -10.69
C GLY A 364 -19.18 5.70 -10.53
N LEU A 365 -18.54 6.73 -9.97
CA LEU A 365 -17.11 6.68 -9.67
C LEU A 365 -16.88 6.23 -8.23
N ILE A 366 -16.24 5.06 -8.05
CA ILE A 366 -15.88 4.52 -6.74
C ILE A 366 -14.51 5.07 -6.36
N THR A 367 -14.46 5.95 -5.37
CA THR A 367 -13.24 6.62 -4.92
C THR A 367 -13.02 6.44 -3.43
N GLY A 368 -11.79 6.66 -2.97
CA GLY A 368 -11.47 6.79 -1.56
C GLY A 368 -11.50 8.25 -1.10
N SER A 369 -11.38 8.44 0.21
CA SER A 369 -11.20 9.76 0.82
C SER A 369 -10.17 9.71 1.95
N ALA A 370 -9.56 10.86 2.22
CA ALA A 370 -8.62 11.05 3.32
C ALA A 370 -8.85 12.41 3.99
N GLU A 371 -8.14 12.64 5.09
CA GLU A 371 -8.07 13.94 5.76
C GLU A 371 -7.62 15.06 4.81
N ASN A 372 -7.85 16.30 5.20
CA ASN A 372 -7.52 17.50 4.41
C ASN A 372 -8.30 17.56 3.07
N ASN A 373 -9.58 17.18 3.08
CA ASN A 373 -10.47 17.27 1.93
C ASN A 373 -9.91 16.59 0.68
N LYS A 374 -9.36 15.37 0.83
CA LYS A 374 -8.73 14.63 -0.27
C LYS A 374 -9.63 13.53 -0.81
N ILE A 375 -9.80 13.51 -2.12
CA ILE A 375 -10.28 12.35 -2.87
C ILE A 375 -9.07 11.50 -3.27
N ILE A 376 -9.18 10.19 -3.10
CA ILE A 376 -8.10 9.25 -3.37
C ILE A 376 -8.49 8.34 -4.53
N LEU A 377 -7.61 8.27 -5.54
CA LEU A 377 -7.74 7.34 -6.66
C LEU A 377 -6.58 6.35 -6.65
N ARG A 378 -6.93 5.08 -6.76
CA ARG A 378 -5.99 3.93 -6.85
C ARG A 378 -6.63 2.88 -7.75
N PRO A 379 -6.79 3.16 -9.05
CA PRO A 379 -7.44 2.24 -9.96
C PRO A 379 -6.67 0.92 -10.07
N PRO A 380 -7.32 -0.17 -10.50
CA PRO A 380 -6.63 -1.38 -10.96
C PRO A 380 -5.60 -1.06 -12.05
N TYR A 381 -4.56 -1.88 -12.15
CA TYR A 381 -3.44 -1.68 -13.08
C TYR A 381 -3.83 -1.76 -14.55
N VAL A 382 -4.95 -2.43 -14.83
CA VAL A 382 -5.50 -2.63 -16.17
C VAL A 382 -6.32 -1.45 -16.69
N ILE A 383 -6.37 -0.33 -15.96
CA ILE A 383 -7.02 0.90 -16.41
C ILE A 383 -6.42 1.36 -17.75
N LYS A 384 -7.25 1.75 -18.70
CA LYS A 384 -6.84 2.19 -20.03
C LYS A 384 -6.98 3.70 -20.17
N LYS A 385 -6.37 4.27 -21.23
CA LYS A 385 -6.52 5.69 -21.56
C LYS A 385 -7.97 6.06 -21.79
N GLU A 386 -8.71 5.19 -22.48
CA GLU A 386 -10.14 5.36 -22.76
C GLU A 386 -10.98 5.42 -21.47
N ASP A 387 -10.62 4.62 -20.45
CA ASP A 387 -11.27 4.68 -19.13
C ASP A 387 -10.97 6.01 -18.44
N ILE A 388 -9.73 6.49 -18.51
CA ILE A 388 -9.34 7.80 -17.97
C ILE A 388 -10.12 8.91 -18.66
N ASP A 389 -10.22 8.89 -19.99
CA ASP A 389 -11.00 9.89 -20.75
C ASP A 389 -12.46 9.93 -20.32
N GLU A 390 -13.09 8.77 -20.09
CA GLU A 390 -14.47 8.72 -19.58
C GLU A 390 -14.59 9.27 -18.16
N VAL A 391 -13.64 8.94 -17.29
CA VAL A 391 -13.59 9.49 -15.93
C VAL A 391 -13.43 11.00 -15.95
N MET A 392 -12.54 11.53 -16.81
CA MET A 392 -12.35 12.98 -16.96
C MET A 392 -13.59 13.68 -17.47
N LYS A 393 -14.31 13.11 -18.46
CA LYS A 393 -15.62 13.66 -18.92
C LYS A 393 -16.67 13.70 -17.81
N ILE A 394 -16.67 12.71 -16.92
CA ILE A 394 -17.56 12.71 -15.76
C ILE A 394 -17.17 13.83 -14.80
N LEU A 395 -15.87 14.00 -14.51
CA LEU A 395 -15.37 15.07 -13.66
C LEU A 395 -15.69 16.46 -14.26
N ASP A 396 -15.49 16.67 -15.56
CA ASP A 396 -15.83 17.93 -16.24
C ASP A 396 -17.32 18.29 -16.06
N ARG A 397 -18.22 17.30 -16.19
CA ARG A 397 -19.66 17.52 -15.94
C ARG A 397 -19.95 17.87 -14.50
N ILE A 398 -19.29 17.23 -13.54
CA ILE A 398 -19.46 17.52 -12.12
C ILE A 398 -19.04 18.97 -11.83
N PHE A 399 -17.86 19.35 -12.30
CA PHE A 399 -17.29 20.67 -12.02
C PHE A 399 -17.98 21.81 -12.78
N SER A 400 -18.62 21.52 -13.90
CA SER A 400 -19.44 22.50 -14.64
C SER A 400 -20.72 22.90 -13.89
N ASN A 401 -21.10 22.15 -12.85
CA ASN A 401 -22.29 22.38 -12.03
C ASN A 401 -21.97 22.91 -10.61
N ILE A 402 -20.72 23.20 -10.31
CA ILE A 402 -20.22 23.74 -9.04
C ILE A 402 -19.65 25.14 -9.26
#